data_b73f85ade9825b394aa8567dd058c2b8
#
_entry.id   b73f85ade9825b394aa8567dd058c2b8
#
_cell.length_a   1.000
_cell.length_b   1.000
_cell.length_c   1.000
_cell.angle_alpha   90.00
_cell.angle_beta   90.00
_cell.angle_gamma   90.00
#
_symmetry.space_group_name_H-M   'P 1'
#
loop_
_entity.id
_entity.type
_entity.pdbx_description
1 polymer ?
#
loop_
_entity_poly.entity_id
_entity_poly.type
_entity_poly.pdbx_seq_one_letter_code
_entity_poly.pdbx_strand_id
1 'polypeptide(L)'
;MTGYGRAVQTVNGREFTVEIRSVNNRYLDCSVKLPRMVSFAEDSVKQAVKAAISRGKVDVYISIKSEAETDTKITLNTAVLEGYLSAMRQMVAEHGVMDDISVSTVSRLPDIFTVEKPEVDEEQLKKDLLQVVSAALESYDAFRAAEGAALDADLRKRGNTILEFVSQVEAGNGQTVIDYRARLYNKLKEVLANTNIEESRILTEAAIFADKVAVDEETVRLRSHLEQMNQMLTAGGAMGRKLDFLLQEMNREANTIGSKCTDVRLARIVVDIKAELEKIREQTQNIE
;
A
#
# COMPACT_ATOMS: atom_id res chain seq x y z
N MET A 1 -2.60 -1.74 2.54
CA MET A 1 -1.57 -0.69 2.28
C MET A 1 -0.48 -1.21 1.38
N THR A 2 0.12 -0.36 0.57
CA THR A 2 1.44 -0.60 0.00
C THR A 2 2.48 -0.46 1.11
N GLY A 3 3.52 -1.28 1.09
CA GLY A 3 4.57 -1.22 2.10
C GLY A 3 5.94 -1.43 1.47
N TYR A 4 6.95 -0.77 2.02
CA TYR A 4 8.33 -0.91 1.60
C TYR A 4 9.25 -0.98 2.82
N GLY A 5 10.15 -1.95 2.83
CA GLY A 5 11.21 -2.06 3.83
C GLY A 5 12.52 -2.50 3.19
N ARG A 6 13.62 -1.93 3.62
CA ARG A 6 14.94 -2.29 3.16
C ARG A 6 15.93 -2.30 4.32
N ALA A 7 16.75 -3.33 4.37
CA ALA A 7 17.92 -3.38 5.24
C ALA A 7 19.15 -3.81 4.44
N VAL A 8 20.27 -3.19 4.76
CA VAL A 8 21.60 -3.56 4.27
C VAL A 8 22.50 -3.67 5.48
N GLN A 9 23.03 -4.85 5.73
CA GLN A 9 23.92 -5.10 6.86
C GLN A 9 25.06 -6.03 6.45
N THR A 10 26.26 -5.72 6.94
CA THR A 10 27.41 -6.62 6.82
C THR A 10 27.49 -7.46 8.09
N VAL A 11 27.31 -8.77 7.96
CA VAL A 11 27.35 -9.74 9.03
C VAL A 11 28.34 -10.83 8.66
N ASN A 12 29.30 -11.12 9.52
CA ASN A 12 30.33 -12.15 9.33
C ASN A 12 31.05 -12.05 7.96
N GLY A 13 31.41 -10.81 7.51
CA GLY A 13 32.14 -10.56 6.26
C GLY A 13 31.30 -10.74 4.98
N ARG A 14 29.96 -10.76 5.12
CA ARG A 14 29.01 -10.82 4.00
C ARG A 14 28.04 -9.65 4.09
N GLU A 15 27.88 -8.91 3.00
CA GLU A 15 26.86 -7.87 2.86
C GLU A 15 25.53 -8.51 2.43
N PHE A 16 24.54 -8.42 3.30
CA PHE A 16 23.17 -8.83 3.02
C PHE A 16 22.35 -7.59 2.66
N THR A 17 21.63 -7.66 1.56
CA THR A 17 20.58 -6.69 1.21
C THR A 17 19.26 -7.41 1.15
N VAL A 18 18.31 -6.95 1.95
CA VAL A 18 16.93 -7.46 1.97
C VAL A 18 15.99 -6.31 1.62
N GLU A 19 15.17 -6.51 0.61
CA GLU A 19 14.08 -5.61 0.24
C GLU A 19 12.75 -6.34 0.34
N ILE A 20 11.78 -5.71 1.00
CA ILE A 20 10.42 -6.20 1.18
C ILE A 20 9.48 -5.17 0.54
N ARG A 21 8.65 -5.61 -0.39
CA ARG A 21 7.64 -4.78 -1.04
C ARG A 21 6.28 -5.46 -0.91
N SER A 22 5.26 -4.70 -0.60
CA SER A 22 3.90 -5.23 -0.61
C SER A 22 2.94 -4.34 -1.39
N VAL A 23 1.92 -4.98 -1.96
CA VAL A 23 0.76 -4.32 -2.54
C VAL A 23 -0.51 -4.89 -1.90
N ASN A 24 -1.57 -4.09 -1.89
CA ASN A 24 -2.84 -4.51 -1.32
C ASN A 24 -3.37 -5.77 -2.01
N ASN A 25 -3.67 -6.81 -1.23
CA ASN A 25 -4.31 -8.03 -1.69
C ASN A 25 -5.18 -8.61 -0.56
N ARG A 26 -6.24 -9.31 -0.92
CA ARG A 26 -7.19 -9.91 0.04
C ARG A 26 -6.56 -10.98 0.92
N TYR A 27 -5.64 -11.76 0.37
CA TYR A 27 -4.93 -12.84 1.04
C TYR A 27 -3.43 -12.54 1.08
N LEU A 28 -2.73 -13.15 2.03
CA LEU A 28 -1.27 -13.09 2.04
C LEU A 28 -0.73 -14.02 0.94
N ASP A 29 -0.04 -13.42 -0.02
CA ASP A 29 0.74 -14.11 -1.05
C ASP A 29 2.19 -13.65 -0.91
N CYS A 30 3.09 -14.56 -0.50
CA CYS A 30 4.48 -14.23 -0.22
C CYS A 30 5.40 -14.94 -1.20
N SER A 31 6.08 -14.17 -2.03
CA SER A 31 7.12 -14.60 -2.95
C SER A 31 8.50 -14.18 -2.42
N VAL A 32 9.42 -15.14 -2.32
CA VAL A 32 10.79 -14.88 -1.86
C VAL A 32 11.74 -15.20 -2.99
N LYS A 33 12.57 -14.22 -3.36
CA LYS A 33 13.66 -14.39 -4.34
C LYS A 33 15.00 -14.26 -3.62
N LEU A 34 15.76 -15.34 -3.63
CA LEU A 34 17.03 -15.43 -2.93
C LEU A 34 18.09 -16.16 -3.77
N PRO A 35 19.38 -15.91 -3.52
CA PRO A 35 20.48 -16.63 -4.17
C PRO A 35 20.45 -18.13 -3.85
N ARG A 36 20.94 -18.96 -4.79
CA ARG A 36 20.98 -20.43 -4.62
C ARG A 36 21.70 -20.89 -3.35
N MET A 37 22.72 -20.15 -2.93
CA MET A 37 23.51 -20.49 -1.74
C MET A 37 22.73 -20.42 -0.41
N VAL A 38 21.56 -19.76 -0.38
CA VAL A 38 20.68 -19.64 0.81
C VAL A 38 19.28 -20.18 0.55
N SER A 39 19.09 -21.00 -0.49
CA SER A 39 17.79 -21.57 -0.83
C SER A 39 17.17 -22.40 0.30
N PHE A 40 17.99 -23.01 1.15
CA PHE A 40 17.56 -23.75 2.35
C PHE A 40 16.85 -22.85 3.40
N ALA A 41 17.07 -21.56 3.37
CA ALA A 41 16.46 -20.62 4.31
C ALA A 41 15.10 -20.04 3.85
N GLU A 42 14.60 -20.38 2.65
CA GLU A 42 13.39 -19.81 2.05
C GLU A 42 12.17 -19.93 2.96
N ASP A 43 11.93 -21.13 3.51
CA ASP A 43 10.79 -21.36 4.39
C ASP A 43 10.88 -20.56 5.69
N SER A 44 12.09 -20.39 6.23
CA SER A 44 12.31 -19.59 7.43
C SER A 44 12.03 -18.10 7.19
N VAL A 45 12.43 -17.57 6.03
CA VAL A 45 12.12 -16.20 5.61
C VAL A 45 10.61 -16.05 5.42
N LYS A 46 9.94 -17.00 4.74
CA LYS A 46 8.49 -16.96 4.58
C LYS A 46 7.75 -16.99 5.92
N GLN A 47 8.24 -17.76 6.88
CA GLN A 47 7.65 -17.81 8.23
C GLN A 47 7.82 -16.47 8.96
N ALA A 48 9.01 -15.85 8.90
CA ALA A 48 9.24 -14.53 9.49
C ALA A 48 8.32 -13.46 8.89
N VAL A 49 8.15 -13.45 7.56
CA VAL A 49 7.24 -12.53 6.88
C VAL A 49 5.79 -12.78 7.27
N LYS A 50 5.34 -14.05 7.33
CA LYS A 50 3.96 -14.40 7.74
C LYS A 50 3.64 -14.05 9.19
N ALA A 51 4.64 -14.04 10.06
CA ALA A 51 4.46 -13.61 11.45
C ALA A 51 4.25 -12.09 11.57
N ALA A 52 4.87 -11.30 10.69
CA ALA A 52 4.79 -9.84 10.70
C ALA A 52 3.65 -9.29 9.83
N ILE A 53 3.33 -9.93 8.71
CA ILE A 53 2.39 -9.43 7.70
C ILE A 53 1.20 -10.39 7.58
N SER A 54 0.00 -9.90 7.87
CA SER A 54 -1.23 -10.71 7.91
C SER A 54 -1.91 -10.87 6.53
N ARG A 55 -1.74 -9.90 5.62
CA ARG A 55 -2.34 -9.91 4.27
C ARG A 55 -1.54 -9.05 3.30
N GLY A 56 -1.80 -9.22 2.00
CA GLY A 56 -1.12 -8.50 0.93
C GLY A 56 -0.33 -9.43 0.03
N LYS A 57 0.02 -8.98 -1.16
CA LYS A 57 1.04 -9.63 -1.98
C LYS A 57 2.39 -9.04 -1.61
N VAL A 58 3.27 -9.89 -1.08
CA VAL A 58 4.58 -9.51 -0.54
C VAL A 58 5.67 -10.14 -1.39
N ASP A 59 6.52 -9.32 -1.97
CA ASP A 59 7.71 -9.73 -2.70
C ASP A 59 8.94 -9.41 -1.85
N VAL A 60 9.73 -10.42 -1.53
CA VAL A 60 10.98 -10.31 -0.78
C VAL A 60 12.14 -10.59 -1.71
N TYR A 61 13.06 -9.66 -1.82
CA TYR A 61 14.27 -9.77 -2.62
C TYR A 61 15.49 -9.79 -1.69
N ILE A 62 16.29 -10.83 -1.82
CA ILE A 62 17.49 -11.01 -1.02
C ILE A 62 18.69 -11.10 -1.95
N SER A 63 19.71 -10.31 -1.68
CA SER A 63 21.02 -10.43 -2.31
C SER A 63 22.11 -10.50 -1.25
N ILE A 64 23.14 -11.28 -1.54
CA ILE A 64 24.29 -11.48 -0.65
C ILE A 64 25.54 -11.26 -1.48
N LYS A 65 26.38 -10.34 -1.02
CA LYS A 65 27.72 -10.15 -1.55
C LYS A 65 28.73 -10.57 -0.50
N SER A 66 29.69 -11.39 -0.88
CA SER A 66 30.82 -11.72 0.00
C SER A 66 31.91 -10.67 -0.23
N GLU A 67 32.30 -9.96 0.81
CA GLU A 67 33.49 -9.07 0.77
C GLU A 67 34.78 -9.85 0.94
N ALA A 68 34.74 -11.04 1.53
CA ALA A 68 35.88 -11.92 1.60
C ALA A 68 36.16 -12.47 0.18
N GLU A 69 37.34 -12.26 -0.36
CA GLU A 69 37.89 -13.12 -1.37
C GLU A 69 37.70 -14.55 -0.85
N THR A 70 36.84 -15.31 -1.51
CA THR A 70 36.64 -16.69 -1.13
C THR A 70 37.99 -17.35 -1.15
N ASP A 71 38.43 -17.88 0.00
CA ASP A 71 39.60 -18.76 0.10
C ASP A 71 39.32 -20.00 -0.74
N THR A 72 39.34 -19.81 -2.05
CA THR A 72 39.13 -20.85 -3.01
C THR A 72 40.38 -21.68 -3.01
N LYS A 73 40.35 -22.81 -2.36
CA LYS A 73 41.46 -23.74 -2.31
C LYS A 73 41.50 -24.53 -3.62
N ILE A 74 42.53 -24.28 -4.38
CA ILE A 74 42.81 -25.08 -5.59
C ILE A 74 43.73 -26.23 -5.18
N THR A 75 43.22 -27.45 -5.29
CA THR A 75 43.98 -28.67 -5.00
C THR A 75 44.29 -29.43 -6.30
N LEU A 76 45.44 -30.03 -6.34
CA LEU A 76 45.86 -30.88 -7.45
C LEU A 76 45.25 -32.28 -7.28
N ASN A 77 44.50 -32.75 -8.28
CA ASN A 77 44.05 -34.15 -8.31
C ASN A 77 45.16 -35.08 -8.75
N THR A 78 45.98 -35.55 -7.79
CA THR A 78 47.17 -36.34 -8.04
C THR A 78 46.86 -37.67 -8.76
N ALA A 79 45.73 -38.31 -8.46
CA ALA A 79 45.35 -39.56 -9.09
C ALA A 79 45.05 -39.39 -10.59
N VAL A 80 44.33 -38.33 -10.96
CA VAL A 80 44.03 -37.99 -12.36
C VAL A 80 45.32 -37.57 -13.09
N LEU A 81 46.16 -36.78 -12.44
CA LEU A 81 47.46 -36.34 -12.99
C LEU A 81 48.36 -37.53 -13.31
N GLU A 82 48.51 -38.47 -12.37
CA GLU A 82 49.34 -39.68 -12.58
C GLU A 82 48.80 -40.53 -13.72
N GLY A 83 47.50 -40.69 -13.84
CA GLY A 83 46.84 -41.38 -14.94
C GLY A 83 47.18 -40.75 -16.30
N TYR A 84 47.07 -39.45 -16.42
CA TYR A 84 47.43 -38.74 -17.65
C TYR A 84 48.93 -38.81 -17.97
N LEU A 85 49.79 -38.65 -16.99
CA LEU A 85 51.26 -38.77 -17.20
C LEU A 85 51.66 -40.16 -17.63
N SER A 86 51.06 -41.21 -17.07
CA SER A 86 51.27 -42.60 -17.47
C SER A 86 50.89 -42.86 -18.92
N ALA A 87 49.66 -42.40 -19.31
CA ALA A 87 49.17 -42.56 -20.69
C ALA A 87 50.05 -41.77 -21.71
N MET A 88 50.46 -40.54 -21.38
CA MET A 88 51.35 -39.75 -22.24
C MET A 88 52.72 -40.42 -22.42
N ARG A 89 53.34 -40.95 -21.37
CA ARG A 89 54.61 -41.65 -21.46
C ARG A 89 54.49 -42.93 -22.29
N GLN A 90 53.34 -43.62 -22.18
CA GLN A 90 53.08 -44.80 -23.03
C GLN A 90 52.96 -44.40 -24.51
N MET A 91 52.32 -43.28 -24.84
CA MET A 91 52.23 -42.74 -26.20
C MET A 91 53.63 -42.46 -26.77
N VAL A 92 54.54 -41.85 -25.99
CA VAL A 92 55.92 -41.62 -26.40
C VAL A 92 56.66 -42.95 -26.68
N ALA A 93 56.50 -43.94 -25.77
CA ALA A 93 57.24 -45.22 -25.85
C ALA A 93 56.72 -46.11 -26.99
N GLU A 94 55.43 -46.18 -27.21
CA GLU A 94 54.80 -47.12 -28.16
C GLU A 94 54.58 -46.53 -29.55
N HIS A 95 54.34 -45.19 -29.64
CA HIS A 95 53.96 -44.56 -30.91
C HIS A 95 55.01 -43.59 -31.44
N GLY A 96 56.14 -43.38 -30.77
CA GLY A 96 57.26 -42.57 -31.22
C GLY A 96 56.91 -41.08 -31.34
N VAL A 97 55.90 -40.59 -30.66
CA VAL A 97 55.60 -39.17 -30.60
C VAL A 97 56.61 -38.43 -29.74
N MET A 98 56.86 -37.16 -30.02
CA MET A 98 57.83 -36.36 -29.27
C MET A 98 57.33 -36.11 -27.85
N ASP A 99 58.19 -36.26 -26.86
CA ASP A 99 57.87 -35.92 -25.47
C ASP A 99 57.88 -34.40 -25.29
N ASP A 100 56.70 -33.81 -25.14
CA ASP A 100 56.45 -32.40 -24.85
C ASP A 100 55.65 -32.19 -23.55
N ILE A 101 55.75 -33.18 -22.64
CA ILE A 101 55.04 -33.13 -21.35
C ILE A 101 55.57 -31.93 -20.55
N SER A 102 54.73 -30.93 -20.42
CA SER A 102 55.05 -29.70 -19.69
C SER A 102 53.87 -29.31 -18.76
N VAL A 103 54.19 -28.46 -17.79
CA VAL A 103 53.13 -27.93 -16.89
C VAL A 103 52.02 -27.25 -17.69
N SER A 104 52.37 -26.54 -18.78
CA SER A 104 51.37 -25.88 -19.62
C SER A 104 50.49 -26.84 -20.41
N THR A 105 51.00 -28.01 -20.78
CA THR A 105 50.22 -29.06 -21.45
C THR A 105 49.32 -29.76 -20.45
N VAL A 106 49.86 -30.16 -19.31
CA VAL A 106 49.16 -30.91 -18.27
C VAL A 106 48.08 -30.08 -17.59
N SER A 107 48.34 -28.80 -17.32
CA SER A 107 47.38 -27.92 -16.67
C SER A 107 46.09 -27.66 -17.47
N ARG A 108 46.07 -27.98 -18.77
CA ARG A 108 44.89 -27.84 -19.65
C ARG A 108 44.03 -29.09 -19.72
N LEU A 109 44.51 -30.18 -19.15
CA LEU A 109 43.74 -31.43 -19.14
C LEU A 109 42.57 -31.34 -18.15
N PRO A 110 41.43 -31.97 -18.43
CA PRO A 110 40.29 -31.91 -17.58
C PRO A 110 40.54 -32.55 -16.20
N ASP A 111 39.89 -32.03 -15.18
CA ASP A 111 39.88 -32.55 -13.82
C ASP A 111 41.24 -32.63 -13.09
N ILE A 112 42.27 -31.99 -13.61
CA ILE A 112 43.61 -31.90 -12.98
C ILE A 112 43.53 -31.05 -11.70
N PHE A 113 42.73 -29.98 -11.70
CA PHE A 113 42.55 -29.12 -10.54
C PHE A 113 41.14 -29.24 -10.00
N THR A 114 41.02 -29.45 -8.70
CA THR A 114 39.77 -29.40 -7.98
C THR A 114 39.69 -28.06 -7.25
N VAL A 115 38.61 -27.33 -7.50
CA VAL A 115 38.31 -26.05 -6.84
C VAL A 115 37.39 -26.36 -5.66
N GLU A 116 37.96 -26.38 -4.47
CA GLU A 116 37.23 -26.57 -3.23
C GLU A 116 36.75 -25.20 -2.74
N LYS A 117 35.42 -25.06 -2.60
CA LYS A 117 34.83 -23.92 -1.91
C LYS A 117 34.73 -24.27 -0.43
N PRO A 118 35.03 -23.32 0.48
CA PRO A 118 34.86 -23.58 1.91
C PRO A 118 33.43 -23.99 2.21
N GLU A 119 33.28 -24.97 3.09
CA GLU A 119 31.98 -25.36 3.60
C GLU A 119 31.32 -24.16 4.29
N VAL A 120 30.12 -23.85 3.88
CA VAL A 120 29.32 -22.77 4.47
C VAL A 120 28.54 -23.37 5.62
N ASP A 121 28.71 -22.83 6.83
CA ASP A 121 27.84 -23.15 7.96
C ASP A 121 26.44 -22.60 7.66
N GLU A 122 25.54 -23.49 7.22
CA GLU A 122 24.17 -23.15 6.82
C GLU A 122 23.36 -22.59 8.00
N GLU A 123 23.57 -23.09 9.21
CA GLU A 123 22.84 -22.63 10.41
C GLU A 123 23.26 -21.21 10.80
N GLN A 124 24.55 -20.90 10.74
CA GLN A 124 25.06 -19.56 11.01
C GLN A 124 24.58 -18.59 9.91
N LEU A 125 24.67 -18.99 8.64
CA LEU A 125 24.26 -18.16 7.51
C LEU A 125 22.74 -17.86 7.56
N LYS A 126 21.93 -18.84 7.98
CA LYS A 126 20.51 -18.67 8.21
C LYS A 126 20.20 -17.65 9.33
N LYS A 127 20.93 -17.72 10.44
CA LYS A 127 20.79 -16.77 11.55
C LYS A 127 21.13 -15.36 11.09
N ASP A 128 22.24 -15.19 10.39
CA ASP A 128 22.70 -13.91 9.88
C ASP A 128 21.66 -13.32 8.91
N LEU A 129 21.11 -14.14 8.01
CA LEU A 129 20.07 -13.73 7.08
C LEU A 129 18.79 -13.30 7.80
N LEU A 130 18.31 -14.09 8.77
CA LEU A 130 17.10 -13.78 9.52
C LEU A 130 17.23 -12.51 10.35
N GLN A 131 18.42 -12.20 10.86
CA GLN A 131 18.69 -10.92 11.52
C GLN A 131 18.43 -9.74 10.58
N VAL A 132 18.93 -9.81 9.34
CA VAL A 132 18.74 -8.72 8.36
C VAL A 132 17.30 -8.67 7.85
N VAL A 133 16.62 -9.83 7.71
CA VAL A 133 15.19 -9.90 7.41
C VAL A 133 14.37 -9.21 8.50
N SER A 134 14.70 -9.41 9.79
CA SER A 134 14.02 -8.72 10.90
C SER A 134 14.20 -7.21 10.80
N ALA A 135 15.40 -6.72 10.53
CA ALA A 135 15.64 -5.29 10.35
C ALA A 135 14.89 -4.71 9.14
N ALA A 136 14.73 -5.47 8.05
CA ALA A 136 13.94 -5.06 6.91
C ALA A 136 12.44 -5.02 7.23
N LEU A 137 11.93 -5.95 8.06
CA LEU A 137 10.55 -5.95 8.55
C LEU A 137 10.28 -4.76 9.49
N GLU A 138 11.22 -4.41 10.36
CA GLU A 138 11.10 -3.20 11.21
C GLU A 138 11.02 -1.93 10.36
N SER A 139 11.87 -1.82 9.33
CA SER A 139 11.81 -0.72 8.36
C SER A 139 10.48 -0.68 7.61
N TYR A 140 9.94 -1.85 7.23
CA TYR A 140 8.66 -2.00 6.58
C TYR A 140 7.50 -1.52 7.48
N ASP A 141 7.49 -1.91 8.76
CA ASP A 141 6.46 -1.49 9.71
C ASP A 141 6.54 0.00 10.01
N ALA A 142 7.74 0.57 10.13
CA ALA A 142 7.93 2.01 10.30
C ALA A 142 7.38 2.80 9.10
N PHE A 143 7.62 2.31 7.87
CA PHE A 143 7.07 2.91 6.65
C PHE A 143 5.54 2.89 6.66
N ARG A 144 4.93 1.73 7.00
CA ARG A 144 3.46 1.60 7.07
C ARG A 144 2.85 2.50 8.13
N ALA A 145 3.50 2.62 9.28
CA ALA A 145 3.04 3.50 10.36
C ALA A 145 3.05 4.98 9.92
N ALA A 146 4.10 5.41 9.24
CA ALA A 146 4.20 6.77 8.71
C ALA A 146 3.16 7.05 7.61
N GLU A 147 2.96 6.12 6.68
CA GLU A 147 1.93 6.23 5.63
C GLU A 147 0.52 6.26 6.25
N GLY A 148 0.26 5.38 7.24
CA GLY A 148 -1.01 5.34 7.95
C GLY A 148 -1.32 6.64 8.70
N ALA A 149 -0.34 7.24 9.36
CA ALA A 149 -0.50 8.53 10.02
C ALA A 149 -0.80 9.68 9.04
N ALA A 150 -0.14 9.68 7.88
CA ALA A 150 -0.40 10.67 6.83
C ALA A 150 -1.82 10.53 6.25
N LEU A 151 -2.27 9.29 6.02
CA LEU A 151 -3.64 8.99 5.56
C LEU A 151 -4.69 9.40 6.60
N ASP A 152 -4.50 9.10 7.88
CA ASP A 152 -5.39 9.53 8.96
C ASP A 152 -5.54 11.04 8.99
N ALA A 153 -4.44 11.78 8.91
CA ALA A 153 -4.45 13.24 8.89
C ALA A 153 -5.21 13.81 7.67
N ASP A 154 -5.02 13.23 6.47
CA ASP A 154 -5.73 13.66 5.25
C ASP A 154 -7.23 13.38 5.36
N LEU A 155 -7.63 12.20 5.84
CA LEU A 155 -9.05 11.86 6.01
C LEU A 155 -9.76 12.79 7.01
N ARG A 156 -9.13 13.09 8.15
CA ARG A 156 -9.68 14.04 9.14
C ARG A 156 -9.80 15.44 8.56
N LYS A 157 -8.79 15.90 7.82
CA LYS A 157 -8.84 17.19 7.14
C LYS A 157 -10.00 17.30 6.17
N ARG A 158 -10.23 16.25 5.34
CA ARG A 158 -11.36 16.22 4.40
C ARG A 158 -12.68 16.14 5.12
N GLY A 159 -12.79 15.36 6.20
CA GLY A 159 -13.97 15.32 7.04
C GLY A 159 -14.35 16.69 7.60
N ASN A 160 -13.36 17.47 8.07
CA ASN A 160 -13.57 18.82 8.55
C ASN A 160 -14.02 19.77 7.42
N THR A 161 -13.45 19.66 6.21
CA THR A 161 -13.89 20.40 5.04
C THR A 161 -15.35 20.12 4.70
N ILE A 162 -15.78 18.85 4.79
CA ILE A 162 -17.21 18.50 4.58
C ILE A 162 -18.08 19.12 5.68
N LEU A 163 -17.65 19.13 6.95
CA LEU A 163 -18.38 19.80 8.04
C LEU A 163 -18.58 21.31 7.79
N GLU A 164 -17.56 21.97 7.24
CA GLU A 164 -17.65 23.38 6.85
C GLU A 164 -18.69 23.57 5.73
N PHE A 165 -18.70 22.71 4.72
CA PHE A 165 -19.69 22.74 3.64
C PHE A 165 -21.11 22.46 4.15
N VAL A 166 -21.28 21.50 5.06
CA VAL A 166 -22.57 21.23 5.71
C VAL A 166 -23.08 22.48 6.44
N SER A 167 -22.22 23.17 7.18
CA SER A 167 -22.59 24.42 7.87
C SER A 167 -23.03 25.52 6.91
N GLN A 168 -22.40 25.61 5.73
CA GLN A 168 -22.81 26.56 4.68
C GLN A 168 -24.16 26.19 4.07
N VAL A 169 -24.47 24.91 3.90
CA VAL A 169 -25.76 24.43 3.43
C VAL A 169 -26.86 24.79 4.44
N GLU A 170 -26.64 24.51 5.74
CA GLU A 170 -27.58 24.85 6.82
C GLU A 170 -27.87 26.36 6.86
N ALA A 171 -26.83 27.20 6.82
CA ALA A 171 -26.99 28.65 6.83
C ALA A 171 -27.74 29.18 5.59
N GLY A 172 -27.47 28.60 4.42
CA GLY A 172 -28.09 29.02 3.16
C GLY A 172 -29.53 28.56 2.99
N ASN A 173 -29.91 27.45 3.60
CA ASN A 173 -31.26 26.89 3.46
C ASN A 173 -32.35 27.84 4.02
N GLY A 174 -32.14 28.43 5.19
CA GLY A 174 -33.06 29.41 5.79
C GLY A 174 -33.28 30.64 4.89
N GLN A 175 -32.23 31.15 4.25
CA GLN A 175 -32.30 32.27 3.32
C GLN A 175 -33.12 31.93 2.07
N THR A 176 -33.00 30.70 1.56
CA THR A 176 -33.76 30.23 0.39
C THR A 176 -35.29 30.30 0.62
N VAL A 177 -35.78 30.00 1.81
CA VAL A 177 -37.21 30.11 2.16
C VAL A 177 -37.66 31.57 2.20
N ILE A 178 -36.85 32.45 2.78
CA ILE A 178 -37.14 33.90 2.83
C ILE A 178 -37.24 34.47 1.42
N ASP A 179 -36.26 34.15 0.57
CA ASP A 179 -36.19 34.62 -0.82
C ASP A 179 -37.38 34.09 -1.65
N TYR A 180 -37.78 32.82 -1.42
CA TYR A 180 -38.98 32.25 -2.08
C TYR A 180 -40.21 32.96 -1.68
N ARG A 181 -40.44 33.23 -0.40
CA ARG A 181 -41.58 33.99 0.11
C ARG A 181 -41.66 35.40 -0.55
N ALA A 182 -40.55 36.10 -0.60
CA ALA A 182 -40.46 37.43 -1.22
C ALA A 182 -40.80 37.38 -2.73
N ARG A 183 -40.29 36.41 -3.44
CA ARG A 183 -40.57 36.21 -4.88
C ARG A 183 -42.02 35.86 -5.13
N LEU A 184 -42.60 34.96 -4.31
CA LEU A 184 -43.98 34.56 -4.40
C LEU A 184 -44.94 35.76 -4.17
N TYR A 185 -44.64 36.57 -3.15
CA TYR A 185 -45.41 37.76 -2.85
C TYR A 185 -45.37 38.74 -4.03
N ASN A 186 -44.19 39.06 -4.59
CA ASN A 186 -44.06 39.97 -5.69
C ASN A 186 -44.76 39.49 -6.96
N LYS A 187 -44.65 38.18 -7.29
CA LYS A 187 -45.31 37.60 -8.44
C LYS A 187 -46.84 37.59 -8.31
N LEU A 188 -47.37 37.32 -7.13
CA LEU A 188 -48.79 37.39 -6.87
C LEU A 188 -49.32 38.82 -6.98
N LYS A 189 -48.56 39.81 -6.48
CA LYS A 189 -48.90 41.21 -6.58
C LYS A 189 -48.95 41.68 -8.04
N GLU A 190 -48.01 41.20 -8.90
CA GLU A 190 -47.98 41.52 -10.31
C GLU A 190 -49.18 40.90 -11.07
N VAL A 191 -49.48 39.63 -10.83
CA VAL A 191 -50.51 38.87 -11.55
C VAL A 191 -51.94 39.26 -11.12
N LEU A 192 -52.14 39.56 -9.86
CA LEU A 192 -53.46 39.85 -9.30
C LEU A 192 -53.88 41.31 -9.35
N ALA A 193 -53.00 42.18 -9.85
CA ALA A 193 -53.14 43.59 -10.25
C ALA A 193 -54.03 44.54 -9.37
N ASN A 194 -54.91 44.08 -8.50
CA ASN A 194 -55.71 44.84 -7.53
C ASN A 194 -56.60 43.93 -6.65
N THR A 195 -56.41 42.65 -6.62
CA THR A 195 -57.14 41.72 -5.76
C THR A 195 -56.44 41.62 -4.41
N ASN A 196 -57.18 41.62 -3.32
CA ASN A 196 -56.62 41.50 -1.97
C ASN A 196 -55.92 40.15 -1.82
N ILE A 197 -54.59 40.14 -1.64
CA ILE A 197 -53.80 38.91 -1.47
C ILE A 197 -53.97 38.47 -0.02
N GLU A 198 -54.59 37.29 0.19
CA GLU A 198 -54.64 36.65 1.53
C GLU A 198 -53.24 36.24 1.96
N GLU A 199 -52.66 36.93 2.94
CA GLU A 199 -51.35 36.66 3.48
C GLU A 199 -51.23 35.20 4.03
N SER A 200 -52.36 34.66 4.54
CA SER A 200 -52.48 33.26 4.98
C SER A 200 -52.11 32.26 3.89
N ARG A 201 -52.46 32.48 2.64
CA ARG A 201 -52.14 31.60 1.51
C ARG A 201 -50.65 31.65 1.17
N ILE A 202 -50.05 32.83 1.23
CA ILE A 202 -48.62 32.98 1.00
C ILE A 202 -47.80 32.27 2.09
N LEU A 203 -48.25 32.37 3.35
CA LEU A 203 -47.62 31.69 4.47
C LEU A 203 -47.75 30.17 4.35
N THR A 204 -48.91 29.68 3.91
CA THR A 204 -49.12 28.23 3.70
C THR A 204 -48.21 27.68 2.58
N GLU A 205 -48.16 28.38 1.44
CA GLU A 205 -47.26 27.98 0.33
C GLU A 205 -45.77 28.06 0.71
N ALA A 206 -45.39 29.09 1.49
CA ALA A 206 -44.01 29.20 1.99
C ALA A 206 -43.69 28.09 2.99
N ALA A 207 -44.66 27.65 3.82
CA ALA A 207 -44.45 26.52 4.74
C ALA A 207 -44.31 25.19 3.98
N ILE A 208 -45.15 24.93 2.98
CA ILE A 208 -45.05 23.73 2.11
C ILE A 208 -43.68 23.74 1.38
N PHE A 209 -43.24 24.90 0.88
CA PHE A 209 -41.94 25.00 0.25
C PHE A 209 -40.82 24.77 1.25
N ALA A 210 -40.89 25.32 2.45
CA ALA A 210 -39.88 25.13 3.50
C ALA A 210 -39.73 23.64 3.85
N ASP A 211 -40.85 22.92 4.00
CA ASP A 211 -40.82 21.46 4.24
C ASP A 211 -40.18 20.70 3.09
N LYS A 212 -40.50 21.07 1.84
CA LYS A 212 -39.93 20.45 0.64
C LYS A 212 -38.40 20.65 0.49
N VAL A 213 -37.85 21.76 0.94
CA VAL A 213 -36.43 22.08 0.85
C VAL A 213 -35.67 21.86 2.16
N ALA A 214 -36.37 21.38 3.21
CA ALA A 214 -35.75 21.07 4.49
C ALA A 214 -34.67 20.01 4.34
N VAL A 215 -33.47 20.31 4.81
CA VAL A 215 -32.26 19.43 4.74
C VAL A 215 -31.70 19.11 6.12
N ASP A 216 -32.42 19.47 7.17
CA ASP A 216 -31.93 19.40 8.55
C ASP A 216 -31.66 17.94 8.97
N GLU A 217 -32.49 17.01 8.56
CA GLU A 217 -32.32 15.59 8.87
C GLU A 217 -31.07 15.03 8.19
N GLU A 218 -30.87 15.33 6.91
CA GLU A 218 -29.73 14.89 6.12
C GLU A 218 -28.42 15.51 6.63
N THR A 219 -28.43 16.78 7.01
CA THR A 219 -27.23 17.43 7.56
C THR A 219 -26.85 16.85 8.92
N VAL A 220 -27.81 16.61 9.80
CA VAL A 220 -27.59 15.95 11.10
C VAL A 220 -27.04 14.54 10.90
N ARG A 221 -27.60 13.76 9.97
CA ARG A 221 -27.11 12.42 9.65
C ARG A 221 -25.69 12.46 9.10
N LEU A 222 -25.40 13.38 8.18
CA LEU A 222 -24.07 13.53 7.60
C LEU A 222 -23.02 13.89 8.67
N ARG A 223 -23.36 14.77 9.62
CA ARG A 223 -22.50 15.08 10.78
C ARG A 223 -22.27 13.85 11.66
N SER A 224 -23.33 13.08 11.95
CA SER A 224 -23.20 11.85 12.73
C SER A 224 -22.30 10.82 12.05
N HIS A 225 -22.40 10.67 10.73
CA HIS A 225 -21.53 9.76 9.98
C HIS A 225 -20.07 10.23 9.97
N LEU A 226 -19.81 11.53 9.88
CA LEU A 226 -18.46 12.09 9.98
C LEU A 226 -17.83 11.86 11.36
N GLU A 227 -18.65 11.96 12.41
CA GLU A 227 -18.20 11.63 13.76
C GLU A 227 -17.89 10.15 13.92
N GLN A 228 -18.73 9.26 13.39
CA GLN A 228 -18.48 7.81 13.35
C GLN A 228 -17.18 7.48 12.59
N MET A 229 -16.91 8.16 11.46
CA MET A 229 -15.65 8.04 10.74
C MET A 229 -14.47 8.39 11.63
N ASN A 230 -14.52 9.51 12.35
CA ASN A 230 -13.47 9.95 13.25
C ASN A 230 -13.24 8.95 14.41
N GLN A 231 -14.31 8.37 14.95
CA GLN A 231 -14.23 7.33 15.99
C GLN A 231 -13.57 6.07 15.45
N MET A 232 -13.91 5.63 14.22
CA MET A 232 -13.28 4.48 13.58
C MET A 232 -11.78 4.71 13.34
N LEU A 233 -11.40 5.90 12.85
CA LEU A 233 -9.99 6.28 12.64
C LEU A 233 -9.20 6.26 13.96
N THR A 234 -9.82 6.70 15.06
CA THR A 234 -9.19 6.68 16.39
C THR A 234 -9.06 5.27 16.96
N ALA A 235 -10.06 4.41 16.74
CA ALA A 235 -10.03 3.03 17.23
C ALA A 235 -8.99 2.16 16.51
N GLY A 236 -8.66 2.49 15.25
CA GLY A 236 -7.70 1.74 14.44
C GLY A 236 -8.19 0.35 14.04
N GLY A 237 -7.29 -0.46 13.50
CA GLY A 237 -7.57 -1.83 13.06
C GLY A 237 -8.18 -1.92 11.65
N ALA A 238 -8.66 -3.10 11.27
CA ALA A 238 -9.20 -3.37 9.94
C ALA A 238 -10.56 -2.69 9.73
N MET A 239 -10.58 -1.47 9.22
CA MET A 239 -11.78 -0.63 9.12
C MET A 239 -12.27 -0.40 7.68
N GLY A 240 -11.51 -0.77 6.66
CA GLY A 240 -11.80 -0.41 5.27
C GLY A 240 -13.24 -0.69 4.81
N ARG A 241 -13.81 -1.88 5.10
CA ARG A 241 -15.19 -2.22 4.74
C ARG A 241 -16.23 -1.38 5.49
N LYS A 242 -15.97 -1.06 6.77
CA LYS A 242 -16.89 -0.26 7.58
C LYS A 242 -16.91 1.18 7.10
N LEU A 243 -15.73 1.71 6.74
CA LEU A 243 -15.60 3.03 6.15
C LEU A 243 -16.27 3.11 4.77
N ASP A 244 -16.13 2.09 3.93
CA ASP A 244 -16.78 2.07 2.61
C ASP A 244 -18.31 2.10 2.74
N PHE A 245 -18.88 1.34 3.67
CA PHE A 245 -20.32 1.41 3.97
C PHE A 245 -20.72 2.80 4.47
N LEU A 246 -19.96 3.38 5.39
CA LEU A 246 -20.26 4.71 5.95
C LEU A 246 -20.21 5.80 4.87
N LEU A 247 -19.27 5.70 3.94
CA LEU A 247 -19.15 6.61 2.80
C LEU A 247 -20.32 6.48 1.82
N GLN A 248 -20.88 5.28 1.65
CA GLN A 248 -22.10 5.08 0.86
C GLN A 248 -23.29 5.81 1.50
N GLU A 249 -23.45 5.72 2.83
CA GLU A 249 -24.51 6.45 3.54
C GLU A 249 -24.30 7.97 3.44
N MET A 250 -23.06 8.46 3.65
CA MET A 250 -22.76 9.90 3.47
C MET A 250 -23.10 10.39 2.06
N ASN A 251 -22.76 9.61 1.03
CA ASN A 251 -23.12 9.93 -0.35
C ASN A 251 -24.64 9.96 -0.57
N ARG A 252 -25.38 9.07 0.09
CA ARG A 252 -26.83 9.05 0.04
C ARG A 252 -27.40 10.34 0.64
N GLU A 253 -26.94 10.76 1.82
CA GLU A 253 -27.38 12.02 2.44
C GLU A 253 -27.01 13.22 1.56
N ALA A 254 -25.81 13.28 1.01
CA ALA A 254 -25.39 14.33 0.08
C ALA A 254 -26.28 14.38 -1.19
N ASN A 255 -26.69 13.23 -1.72
CA ASN A 255 -27.62 13.16 -2.86
C ASN A 255 -28.99 13.72 -2.50
N THR A 256 -29.50 13.39 -1.32
CA THR A 256 -30.81 13.88 -0.85
C THR A 256 -30.77 15.38 -0.63
N ILE A 257 -29.72 15.91 0.01
CA ILE A 257 -29.51 17.37 0.13
C ILE A 257 -29.52 18.01 -1.26
N GLY A 258 -28.74 17.43 -2.22
CA GLY A 258 -28.67 17.97 -3.58
C GLY A 258 -30.01 18.00 -4.31
N SER A 259 -30.87 17.01 -4.11
CA SER A 259 -32.21 16.97 -4.72
C SER A 259 -33.18 18.00 -4.13
N LYS A 260 -32.97 18.40 -2.89
CA LYS A 260 -33.78 19.39 -2.16
C LYS A 260 -33.27 20.84 -2.39
N CYS A 261 -32.01 21.02 -2.82
CA CYS A 261 -31.42 22.31 -3.09
C CYS A 261 -32.00 22.95 -4.36
N THR A 262 -32.67 24.10 -4.22
CA THR A 262 -33.18 24.92 -5.34
C THR A 262 -32.26 26.09 -5.70
N ASP A 263 -31.31 26.43 -4.82
CA ASP A 263 -30.31 27.47 -5.04
C ASP A 263 -29.04 26.88 -5.69
N VAL A 264 -28.61 27.51 -6.79
CA VAL A 264 -27.41 27.09 -7.55
C VAL A 264 -26.14 27.14 -6.69
N ARG A 265 -26.04 28.05 -5.73
CA ARG A 265 -24.90 28.17 -4.81
C ARG A 265 -24.84 26.95 -3.90
N LEU A 266 -25.98 26.57 -3.30
CA LEU A 266 -26.06 25.39 -2.44
C LEU A 266 -25.82 24.11 -3.24
N ALA A 267 -26.34 24.01 -4.46
CA ALA A 267 -26.07 22.89 -5.34
C ALA A 267 -24.58 22.70 -5.64
N ARG A 268 -23.81 23.79 -5.82
CA ARG A 268 -22.34 23.74 -5.97
C ARG A 268 -21.67 23.20 -4.71
N ILE A 269 -22.06 23.66 -3.54
CA ILE A 269 -21.52 23.17 -2.26
C ILE A 269 -21.74 21.65 -2.13
N VAL A 270 -22.92 21.17 -2.53
CA VAL A 270 -23.20 19.70 -2.52
C VAL A 270 -22.29 18.95 -3.49
N VAL A 271 -21.97 19.51 -4.66
CA VAL A 271 -20.99 18.92 -5.58
C VAL A 271 -19.61 18.85 -4.94
N ASP A 272 -19.19 19.90 -4.22
CA ASP A 272 -17.92 19.91 -3.49
C ASP A 272 -17.90 18.88 -2.35
N ILE A 273 -19.00 18.72 -1.59
CA ILE A 273 -19.14 17.65 -0.61
C ILE A 273 -18.92 16.27 -1.25
N LYS A 274 -19.57 16.01 -2.38
CA LYS A 274 -19.44 14.73 -3.10
C LYS A 274 -18.01 14.50 -3.61
N ALA A 275 -17.36 15.55 -4.09
CA ALA A 275 -15.97 15.47 -4.52
C ALA A 275 -15.02 15.10 -3.36
N GLU A 276 -15.22 15.69 -2.18
CA GLU A 276 -14.43 15.31 -1.00
C GLU A 276 -14.75 13.87 -0.52
N LEU A 277 -16.02 13.45 -0.55
CA LEU A 277 -16.39 12.06 -0.22
C LEU A 277 -15.74 11.04 -1.17
N GLU A 278 -15.65 11.33 -2.47
CA GLU A 278 -14.99 10.44 -3.42
C GLU A 278 -13.48 10.37 -3.17
N LYS A 279 -12.83 11.50 -2.87
CA LYS A 279 -11.41 11.51 -2.47
C LYS A 279 -11.16 10.68 -1.20
N ILE A 280 -12.04 10.77 -0.20
CA ILE A 280 -11.98 9.92 1.01
C ILE A 280 -12.13 8.45 0.61
N ARG A 281 -13.03 8.12 -0.30
CA ARG A 281 -13.29 6.76 -0.74
C ARG A 281 -12.08 6.15 -1.45
N GLU A 282 -11.41 6.89 -2.33
CA GLU A 282 -10.18 6.46 -2.99
C GLU A 282 -9.06 6.16 -1.98
N GLN A 283 -8.93 7.00 -0.95
CA GLN A 283 -7.93 6.79 0.10
C GLN A 283 -8.27 5.59 1.00
N THR A 284 -9.56 5.37 1.31
CA THR A 284 -10.00 4.23 2.14
C THR A 284 -9.70 2.87 1.52
N GLN A 285 -9.64 2.77 0.20
CA GLN A 285 -9.24 1.53 -0.49
C GLN A 285 -7.78 1.13 -0.19
N ASN A 286 -6.96 2.07 0.28
CA ASN A 286 -5.56 1.86 0.65
C ASN A 286 -5.35 1.64 2.15
N ILE A 287 -6.40 1.77 2.98
CA ILE A 287 -6.33 1.57 4.44
C ILE A 287 -6.51 0.09 4.80
N GLU A 288 -5.69 -0.37 5.70
CA GLU A 288 -5.82 -1.66 6.38
C GLU A 288 -6.35 -1.51 7.79
#